data_6ff13d85e102482b2a5697b529024955
#
_entry.id   6ff13d85e102482b2a5697b529024955
#
_cell.length_a   1.000
_cell.length_b   1.000
_cell.length_c   1.000
_cell.angle_alpha   90.00
_cell.angle_beta   90.00
_cell.angle_gamma   90.00
#
_symmetry.space_group_name_H-M   'P 1'
#
loop_
_entity.id
_entity.type
_entity.pdbx_description
1 polymer ?
#
loop_
_entity_poly.entity_id
_entity_poly.type
_entity_poly.pdbx_seq_one_letter_code
_entity_poly.pdbx_strand_id
1 'polypeptide(L)'
;RVDAVLVYAQAGHGRRANLYTDYSFAVWNRAPCDAAEAEAALDATGGELMLVPFAKAYSGLTDKEIQRVDREIRKTTVEKFGPVRRVRPTLVFELGFEGIQASARHKSGIAVRFPRMLRIRDDKPLHEADTLATLRALMEAAPHGDDHGADD
;
A
#
# COMPACT_ATOMS: atom_id res chain seq x y z
N ARG A 1 10.66 1.29 6.79
CA ARG A 1 10.25 0.88 5.43
C ARG A 1 9.37 -0.35 5.50
N VAL A 2 8.49 -0.47 4.52
CA VAL A 2 7.53 -1.57 4.48
C VAL A 2 7.32 -1.99 3.03
N ASP A 3 7.14 -3.29 2.80
CA ASP A 3 6.79 -3.82 1.48
C ASP A 3 5.28 -4.01 1.41
N ALA A 4 4.63 -3.23 0.58
CA ALA A 4 3.19 -3.15 0.52
C ALA A 4 2.67 -3.40 -0.89
N VAL A 5 1.41 -3.74 -0.99
CA VAL A 5 0.77 -4.14 -2.23
C VAL A 5 -0.13 -3.03 -2.76
N LEU A 6 -0.01 -2.72 -4.05
CA LEU A 6 -0.88 -1.74 -4.69
C LEU A 6 -2.29 -2.32 -4.86
N VAL A 7 -3.30 -1.63 -4.31
CA VAL A 7 -4.69 -2.09 -4.36
C VAL A 7 -5.64 -1.11 -5.04
N TYR A 8 -5.36 0.19 -4.98
CA TYR A 8 -6.17 1.22 -5.64
C TYR A 8 -5.29 2.28 -6.28
N ALA A 9 -5.80 2.87 -7.35
CA ALA A 9 -5.22 4.06 -7.95
C ALA A 9 -6.33 5.07 -8.20
N GLN A 10 -6.02 6.35 -8.07
CA GLN A 10 -6.98 7.42 -8.31
C GLN A 10 -6.50 8.32 -9.43
N ALA A 11 -7.39 8.57 -10.39
CA ALA A 11 -7.10 9.47 -11.51
C ALA A 11 -7.11 10.92 -11.04
N GLY A 12 -6.31 11.74 -11.72
CA GLY A 12 -6.29 13.18 -11.46
C GLY A 12 -7.51 13.87 -12.03
N HIS A 13 -7.55 15.19 -11.87
CA HIS A 13 -8.66 16.03 -12.33
C HIS A 13 -8.24 16.89 -13.52
N GLY A 14 -9.22 17.28 -14.33
CA GLY A 14 -9.00 18.17 -15.46
C GLY A 14 -7.99 17.61 -16.44
N ARG A 15 -6.90 18.35 -16.68
CA ARG A 15 -5.85 17.94 -17.60
C ARG A 15 -5.17 16.64 -17.19
N ARG A 16 -5.26 16.28 -15.90
CA ARG A 16 -4.61 15.09 -15.35
C ARG A 16 -5.56 13.90 -15.26
N ALA A 17 -6.74 13.99 -15.87
CA ALA A 17 -7.75 12.94 -15.78
C ALA A 17 -7.28 11.61 -16.39
N ASN A 18 -6.29 11.64 -17.29
CA ASN A 18 -5.73 10.45 -17.92
C ASN A 18 -4.52 9.88 -17.16
N LEU A 19 -4.15 10.53 -16.05
CA LEU A 19 -2.99 10.13 -15.24
C LEU A 19 -3.47 9.67 -13.88
N TYR A 20 -2.79 8.69 -13.31
CA TYR A 20 -3.02 8.31 -11.91
C TYR A 20 -2.10 9.16 -11.04
N THR A 21 -2.66 9.76 -10.00
CA THR A 21 -1.94 10.68 -9.13
C THR A 21 -1.80 10.16 -7.72
N ASP A 22 -2.69 9.27 -7.28
CA ASP A 22 -2.70 8.74 -5.93
C ASP A 22 -2.71 7.22 -6.00
N TYR A 23 -1.85 6.58 -5.21
CA TYR A 23 -1.74 5.12 -5.18
C TYR A 23 -1.97 4.64 -3.76
N SER A 24 -2.90 3.71 -3.57
CA SER A 24 -3.23 3.17 -2.24
C SER A 24 -2.61 1.80 -2.05
N PHE A 25 -2.01 1.60 -0.89
CA PHE A 25 -1.23 0.41 -0.57
C PHE A 25 -1.80 -0.32 0.64
N ALA A 26 -1.65 -1.63 0.62
CA ALA A 26 -2.15 -2.51 1.67
C ALA A 26 -1.08 -3.48 2.14
N VAL A 27 -1.27 -4.00 3.33
CA VAL A 27 -0.48 -5.12 3.86
C VAL A 27 -1.45 -6.23 4.23
N TRP A 28 -0.94 -7.45 4.38
CA TRP A 28 -1.75 -8.57 4.82
C TRP A 28 -2.15 -8.41 6.28
N ASN A 29 -3.35 -8.86 6.66
CA ASN A 29 -3.75 -8.86 8.08
C ASN A 29 -2.96 -9.90 8.87
N ARG A 30 -2.51 -10.97 8.20
CA ARG A 30 -1.55 -11.94 8.75
C ARG A 30 -0.75 -12.51 7.59
N ALA A 31 0.35 -13.17 7.88
CA ALA A 31 1.18 -13.75 6.81
C ALA A 31 0.45 -14.90 6.12
N PRO A 32 0.34 -14.89 4.78
CA PRO A 32 -0.14 -16.07 4.07
C PRO A 32 0.83 -17.23 4.25
N CYS A 33 0.32 -18.46 4.25
CA CYS A 33 1.17 -19.64 4.38
C CYS A 33 2.01 -19.86 3.11
N ASP A 34 1.42 -19.57 1.95
CA ASP A 34 2.07 -19.75 0.66
C ASP A 34 1.39 -18.92 -0.41
N ALA A 35 1.89 -19.02 -1.64
CA ALA A 35 1.34 -18.27 -2.77
C ALA A 35 -0.09 -18.67 -3.08
N ALA A 36 -0.43 -19.94 -2.93
CA ALA A 36 -1.78 -20.42 -3.22
C ALA A 36 -2.81 -19.82 -2.28
N GLU A 37 -2.48 -19.72 -1.00
CA GLU A 37 -3.39 -19.10 -0.03
C GLU A 37 -3.60 -17.61 -0.35
N ALA A 38 -2.53 -16.90 -0.70
CA ALA A 38 -2.63 -15.49 -1.08
C ALA A 38 -3.52 -15.31 -2.31
N GLU A 39 -3.35 -16.12 -3.35
CA GLU A 39 -4.16 -16.05 -4.55
C GLU A 39 -5.64 -16.32 -4.24
N ALA A 40 -5.91 -17.32 -3.42
CA ALA A 40 -7.29 -17.63 -3.04
C ALA A 40 -7.92 -16.48 -2.28
N ALA A 41 -7.15 -15.78 -1.45
CA ALA A 41 -7.64 -14.64 -0.68
C ALA A 41 -8.04 -13.47 -1.57
N LEU A 42 -7.38 -13.29 -2.72
CA LEU A 42 -7.72 -12.20 -3.65
C LEU A 42 -9.09 -12.40 -4.27
N ASP A 43 -9.51 -13.64 -4.45
CA ASP A 43 -10.79 -13.98 -5.06
C ASP A 43 -11.91 -14.12 -4.03
N ALA A 44 -11.58 -14.18 -2.74
CA ALA A 44 -12.57 -14.34 -1.67
C ALA A 44 -13.17 -13.01 -1.26
N THR A 45 -14.45 -13.01 -0.91
CA THR A 45 -15.12 -11.84 -0.35
C THR A 45 -15.32 -12.09 1.13
N GLY A 46 -14.72 -11.23 1.98
CA GLY A 46 -14.86 -11.36 3.42
C GLY A 46 -14.16 -12.55 4.03
N GLY A 47 -13.12 -13.06 3.38
CA GLY A 47 -12.32 -14.14 3.92
C GLY A 47 -11.49 -13.72 5.11
N GLU A 48 -10.96 -14.70 5.84
CA GLU A 48 -10.16 -14.45 7.03
C GLU A 48 -8.80 -13.81 6.69
N LEU A 49 -8.19 -14.22 5.58
CA LEU A 49 -6.96 -13.61 5.09
C LEU A 49 -7.32 -12.49 4.11
N MET A 50 -6.82 -11.28 4.35
CA MET A 50 -7.16 -10.14 3.51
C MET A 50 -6.04 -9.10 3.49
N LEU A 51 -6.04 -8.29 2.42
CA LEU A 51 -5.19 -7.11 2.34
C LEU A 51 -5.91 -5.93 2.98
N VAL A 52 -5.21 -5.20 3.84
CA VAL A 52 -5.77 -4.08 4.59
C VAL A 52 -5.08 -2.80 4.13
N PRO A 53 -5.79 -1.86 3.48
CA PRO A 53 -5.19 -0.59 3.07
C PRO A 53 -4.75 0.22 4.28
N PHE A 54 -3.59 0.86 4.19
CA PHE A 54 -3.06 1.66 5.30
C PHE A 54 -2.37 2.95 4.86
N ALA A 55 -2.05 3.12 3.58
CA ALA A 55 -1.30 4.28 3.14
C ALA A 55 -1.68 4.68 1.72
N LYS A 56 -1.56 5.97 1.44
CA LYS A 56 -1.76 6.53 0.11
C LYS A 56 -0.55 7.38 -0.22
N ALA A 57 0.15 7.06 -1.31
CA ALA A 57 1.37 7.76 -1.70
C ALA A 57 1.19 8.43 -3.07
N TYR A 58 1.94 9.51 -3.30
CA TYR A 58 1.79 10.32 -4.50
C TYR A 58 3.07 10.40 -5.34
N SER A 59 4.21 10.06 -4.79
CA SER A 59 5.48 10.36 -5.43
C SER A 59 6.56 9.37 -5.01
N GLY A 60 7.72 9.51 -5.62
CA GLY A 60 8.92 8.76 -5.26
C GLY A 60 9.49 7.92 -6.39
N LEU A 61 8.68 7.64 -7.42
CA LEU A 61 9.13 6.85 -8.56
C LEU A 61 9.55 7.76 -9.71
N THR A 62 10.42 7.25 -10.58
CA THR A 62 10.78 7.93 -11.82
C THR A 62 9.61 7.92 -12.80
N ASP A 63 9.66 8.77 -13.82
CA ASP A 63 8.63 8.82 -14.86
C ASP A 63 8.48 7.48 -15.57
N LYS A 64 9.58 6.80 -15.80
CA LYS A 64 9.57 5.49 -16.46
C LYS A 64 8.87 4.44 -15.59
N GLU A 65 9.14 4.48 -14.29
CA GLU A 65 8.47 3.58 -13.34
C GLU A 65 6.98 3.88 -13.24
N ILE A 66 6.61 5.16 -13.22
CA ILE A 66 5.20 5.57 -13.21
C ILE A 66 4.48 5.06 -14.47
N GLN A 67 5.11 5.16 -15.63
CA GLN A 67 4.51 4.65 -16.87
C GLN A 67 4.28 3.14 -16.78
N ARG A 68 5.22 2.42 -16.19
CA ARG A 68 5.09 0.97 -16.00
C ARG A 68 3.92 0.66 -15.07
N VAL A 69 3.81 1.39 -13.96
CA VAL A 69 2.73 1.20 -12.99
C VAL A 69 1.39 1.52 -13.63
N ASP A 70 1.31 2.60 -14.41
CA ASP A 70 0.07 2.99 -15.09
C ASP A 70 -0.40 1.91 -16.07
N ARG A 71 0.53 1.31 -16.81
CA ARG A 71 0.19 0.20 -17.72
C ARG A 71 -0.37 -1.00 -16.93
N GLU A 72 0.24 -1.31 -15.79
CA GLU A 72 -0.22 -2.41 -14.95
C GLU A 72 -1.60 -2.12 -14.37
N ILE A 73 -1.85 -0.89 -13.94
CA ILE A 73 -3.15 -0.48 -13.42
C ILE A 73 -4.24 -0.67 -14.48
N ARG A 74 -4.00 -0.20 -15.71
CA ARG A 74 -4.99 -0.33 -16.79
C ARG A 74 -5.28 -1.79 -17.12
N LYS A 75 -4.25 -2.62 -17.07
CA LYS A 75 -4.35 -4.05 -17.36
C LYS A 75 -5.09 -4.82 -16.27
N THR A 76 -4.98 -4.37 -15.01
CA THR A 76 -5.47 -5.13 -13.86
C THR A 76 -6.67 -4.50 -13.17
N THR A 77 -7.21 -3.40 -13.67
CA THR A 77 -8.41 -2.77 -13.10
C THR A 77 -9.59 -3.73 -13.16
N VAL A 78 -10.18 -3.98 -12.00
CA VAL A 78 -11.34 -4.88 -11.87
C VAL A 78 -12.63 -4.12 -11.57
N GLU A 79 -12.52 -2.91 -10.99
CA GLU A 79 -13.69 -2.06 -10.72
C GLU A 79 -13.31 -0.59 -10.83
N LYS A 80 -14.29 0.23 -11.19
CA LYS A 80 -14.14 1.68 -11.28
C LYS A 80 -15.20 2.34 -10.41
N PHE A 81 -14.75 3.25 -9.53
CA PHE A 81 -15.61 4.02 -8.65
C PHE A 81 -15.30 5.49 -8.88
N GLY A 82 -15.98 6.12 -9.88
CA GLY A 82 -15.62 7.47 -10.26
C GLY A 82 -14.17 7.55 -10.69
N PRO A 83 -13.33 8.40 -10.07
CA PRO A 83 -11.90 8.47 -10.42
C PRO A 83 -11.07 7.33 -9.83
N VAL A 84 -11.63 6.52 -8.95
CA VAL A 84 -10.88 5.46 -8.27
C VAL A 84 -10.94 4.15 -9.05
N ARG A 85 -9.79 3.49 -9.18
CA ARG A 85 -9.66 2.19 -9.83
C ARG A 85 -9.21 1.17 -8.80
N ARG A 86 -10.00 0.09 -8.64
CA ARG A 86 -9.56 -1.04 -7.83
C ARG A 86 -8.85 -2.02 -8.76
N VAL A 87 -7.65 -2.42 -8.40
CA VAL A 87 -6.84 -3.30 -9.24
C VAL A 87 -6.71 -4.68 -8.59
N ARG A 88 -6.55 -5.72 -9.42
CA ARG A 88 -6.14 -7.01 -8.91
C ARG A 88 -4.69 -6.87 -8.47
N PRO A 89 -4.35 -7.16 -7.21
CA PRO A 89 -3.01 -6.95 -6.71
C PRO A 89 -1.97 -7.81 -7.42
N THR A 90 -0.94 -7.17 -7.98
CA THR A 90 0.15 -7.86 -8.68
C THR A 90 1.51 -7.29 -8.32
N LEU A 91 1.57 -6.02 -7.89
CA LEU A 91 2.84 -5.34 -7.65
C LEU A 91 3.06 -5.10 -6.17
N VAL A 92 4.29 -5.39 -5.72
CA VAL A 92 4.76 -5.09 -4.38
C VAL A 92 5.73 -3.91 -4.48
N PHE A 93 5.58 -2.95 -3.59
CA PHE A 93 6.41 -1.74 -3.55
C PHE A 93 7.08 -1.62 -2.19
N GLU A 94 8.29 -1.10 -2.18
CA GLU A 94 8.90 -0.65 -0.93
C GLU A 94 8.45 0.78 -0.69
N LEU A 95 7.82 1.03 0.47
CA LEU A 95 7.39 2.37 0.88
C LEU A 95 8.26 2.88 2.00
N GLY A 96 8.54 4.18 1.96
CA GLY A 96 9.15 4.89 3.09
C GLY A 96 8.14 5.87 3.65
N PHE A 97 8.31 6.23 4.92
CA PHE A 97 7.48 7.25 5.57
C PHE A 97 8.28 7.89 6.70
N GLU A 98 7.82 9.08 7.14
CA GLU A 98 8.53 9.83 8.18
C GLU A 98 7.99 9.60 9.57
N GLY A 99 6.78 9.06 9.68
CA GLY A 99 6.19 8.76 10.96
C GLY A 99 5.13 7.69 10.83
N ILE A 100 4.88 6.99 11.93
CA ILE A 100 3.86 5.95 12.00
C ILE A 100 3.26 6.00 13.39
N GLN A 101 1.92 5.93 13.46
CA GLN A 101 1.22 6.02 14.74
C GLN A 101 -0.11 5.27 14.68
N ALA A 102 -0.64 4.94 15.84
CA ALA A 102 -1.96 4.34 15.95
C ALA A 102 -3.02 5.36 15.50
N SER A 103 -4.08 4.89 14.87
CA SER A 103 -5.15 5.75 14.39
C SER A 103 -6.48 5.02 14.44
N ALA A 104 -7.42 5.56 15.20
CA ALA A 104 -8.77 5.02 15.26
C ALA A 104 -9.58 5.32 14.00
N ARG A 105 -9.10 6.24 13.17
CA ARG A 105 -9.82 6.65 11.93
C ARG A 105 -9.61 5.70 10.77
N HIS A 106 -8.58 4.87 10.82
CA HIS A 106 -8.21 3.98 9.72
C HIS A 106 -8.59 2.53 10.05
N LYS A 107 -9.06 1.79 9.05
CA LYS A 107 -9.37 0.37 9.22
C LYS A 107 -8.18 -0.45 9.70
N SER A 108 -6.98 -0.07 9.24
CA SER A 108 -5.75 -0.73 9.66
C SER A 108 -5.41 -0.48 11.12
N GLY A 109 -5.98 0.57 11.72
CA GLY A 109 -5.61 1.05 13.04
C GLY A 109 -4.32 1.84 13.05
N ILE A 110 -3.77 2.17 11.87
CA ILE A 110 -2.44 2.74 11.71
C ILE A 110 -2.49 3.87 10.70
N ALA A 111 -1.81 4.98 11.01
CA ALA A 111 -1.60 6.09 10.07
C ALA A 111 -0.10 6.29 9.87
N VAL A 112 0.30 6.50 8.62
CA VAL A 112 1.69 6.84 8.28
C VAL A 112 1.73 8.28 7.79
N ARG A 113 2.85 8.94 8.06
CA ARG A 113 3.05 10.34 7.69
C ARG A 113 4.07 10.45 6.57
N PHE A 114 3.70 11.19 5.51
CA PHE A 114 4.53 11.41 4.33
C PHE A 114 5.00 10.11 3.68
N PRO A 115 4.07 9.19 3.36
CA PRO A 115 4.47 7.96 2.66
C PRO A 115 4.90 8.27 1.23
N ARG A 116 5.92 7.55 0.77
CA ARG A 116 6.39 7.68 -0.60
C ARG A 116 6.82 6.31 -1.13
N MET A 117 6.74 6.16 -2.45
CA MET A 117 7.14 4.94 -3.11
C MET A 117 8.65 4.99 -3.36
N LEU A 118 9.40 4.08 -2.77
CA LEU A 118 10.85 4.04 -2.93
C LEU A 118 11.26 3.23 -4.15
N ARG A 119 10.61 2.10 -4.38
CA ARG A 119 10.88 1.27 -5.57
C ARG A 119 9.83 0.18 -5.72
N ILE A 120 9.76 -0.37 -6.93
CA ILE A 120 8.96 -1.57 -7.20
C ILE A 120 9.81 -2.78 -6.85
N ARG A 121 9.23 -3.72 -6.08
CA ARG A 121 9.92 -4.93 -5.64
C ARG A 121 9.58 -6.10 -6.56
N ASP A 122 10.25 -6.17 -7.70
CA ASP A 122 10.06 -7.28 -8.66
C ASP A 122 10.53 -8.61 -8.10
N ASP A 123 11.42 -8.55 -7.12
CA ASP A 123 12.01 -9.72 -6.47
C ASP A 123 11.14 -10.30 -5.36
N LYS A 124 10.01 -9.64 -5.03
CA LYS A 124 9.18 -10.07 -3.91
C LYS A 124 7.80 -10.49 -4.40
N PRO A 125 7.43 -11.75 -4.24
CA PRO A 125 6.10 -12.20 -4.63
C PRO A 125 5.03 -11.67 -3.67
N LEU A 126 3.79 -11.64 -4.14
CA LEU A 126 2.66 -11.07 -3.42
C LEU A 126 2.51 -11.65 -2.00
N HIS A 127 2.68 -12.95 -1.85
CA HIS A 127 2.46 -13.61 -0.55
C HIS A 127 3.55 -13.27 0.48
N GLU A 128 4.65 -12.65 0.05
CA GLU A 128 5.75 -12.25 0.94
C GLU A 128 5.67 -10.77 1.31
N ALA A 129 4.66 -10.05 0.86
CA ALA A 129 4.47 -8.66 1.29
C ALA A 129 4.26 -8.61 2.81
N ASP A 130 4.52 -7.46 3.39
CA ASP A 130 4.48 -7.30 4.84
C ASP A 130 3.05 -7.37 5.40
N THR A 131 2.94 -7.38 6.71
CA THR A 131 1.68 -7.59 7.43
C THR A 131 1.42 -6.43 8.40
N LEU A 132 0.22 -6.42 8.99
CA LEU A 132 -0.08 -5.46 10.06
C LEU A 132 0.88 -5.62 11.25
N ALA A 133 1.33 -6.84 11.54
CA ALA A 133 2.32 -7.06 12.59
C ALA A 133 3.63 -6.33 12.30
N THR A 134 4.05 -6.28 11.02
CA THR A 134 5.22 -5.51 10.62
C THR A 134 5.05 -4.03 10.95
N LEU A 135 3.88 -3.47 10.63
CA LEU A 135 3.60 -2.06 10.91
C LEU A 135 3.57 -1.78 12.41
N ARG A 136 2.97 -2.67 13.20
CA ARG A 136 2.94 -2.51 14.66
C ARG A 136 4.34 -2.56 15.26
N ALA A 137 5.20 -3.45 14.74
CA ALA A 137 6.58 -3.54 15.20
C ALA A 137 7.34 -2.24 14.88
N LEU A 138 7.08 -1.63 13.74
CA LEU A 138 7.69 -0.34 13.38
C LEU A 138 7.21 0.77 14.32
N MET A 139 5.95 0.77 14.72
CA MET A 139 5.45 1.75 15.70
C MET A 139 6.14 1.60 17.04
N GLU A 140 6.35 0.38 17.50
CA GLU A 140 6.99 0.12 18.79
C GLU A 140 8.46 0.48 18.77
N ALA A 141 9.13 0.33 17.63
CA ALA A 141 10.53 0.65 17.48
C ALA A 141 10.77 2.14 17.20
N ALA A 142 9.72 2.89 16.85
CA ALA A 142 9.88 4.31 16.51
C ALA A 142 10.27 5.12 17.74
N PRO A 143 11.20 6.12 17.61
CA PRO A 143 11.52 7.02 18.72
C PRO A 143 10.28 7.81 19.13
N HIS A 144 10.10 7.91 20.43
CA HIS A 144 8.97 8.70 20.91
C HIS A 144 9.40 10.14 21.00
N GLY A 145 9.68 10.69 20.44
CA GLY A 145 9.97 11.73 20.51
C GLY A 145 9.76 12.60 20.18
N ASP A 146 9.80 11.39 20.30
CA ASP A 146 9.64 11.78 20.26
C ASP A 146 9.06 12.23 20.63
N ASP A 147 9.32 11.89 20.87
CA ASP A 147 8.73 12.20 21.22
C ASP A 147 8.53 12.76 21.63
N HIS A 148 9.28 12.75 21.70
CA HIS A 148 9.12 13.43 22.02
C HIS A 148 8.73 13.92 21.91
N GLY A 149 9.39 13.62 22.19
CA GLY A 149 9.04 14.10 22.26
C GLY A 149 8.82 14.23 22.40
N ALA A 150 9.40 14.03 22.64
CA ALA A 150 9.24 14.34 22.91
C ALA A 150 9.04 14.63 23.05
N ASP A 151 9.57 14.54 23.31
CA ASP A 151 9.45 14.98 23.46
C ASP A 151 9.18 15.36 23.39
N ASP A 152 9.64 15.13 23.63
CA ASP A 152 9.44 15.54 23.53
C ASP A 152 9.24 16.02 23.42
#